data_d1bcd514fb7c2c06787625bd00557c33
#
_entry.id   d1bcd514fb7c2c06787625bd00557c33
#
_cell.length_a   1.000
_cell.length_b   1.000
_cell.length_c   1.000
_cell.angle_alpha   90.00
_cell.angle_beta   90.00
_cell.angle_gamma   90.00
#
_symmetry.space_group_name_H-M   'P 1'
#
loop_
_entity.id
_entity.type
_entity.pdbx_description
1 polymer ?
#
loop_
_entity_poly.entity_id
_entity_poly.type
_entity_poly.pdbx_seq_one_letter_code
_entity_poly.pdbx_strand_id
1 'polypeptide(L)'
;MRSFTRTGPYGVGVAQASEQFCKEQGLPIVLREGYSASAPDLSSLVTKLKRGGAHVISHCGYNPDITLFLRQAREAGLRFKMLVGNGAGYSQLDKLRGTFGKDVDNFCNIDPVPAQLLDPKSLAPGLGELTKTMVERYKAKTNATDVPPHRSMGFNQTWILLSAVLPIAKEKYGGFDAEAVRKAALDVDIPSGGTIQGYGVKFYPPGHPLSGQNERSTPVVMQNAGEHIAVVWPSNIKTQEPVLPLPASSIYAMR
;
A
#
# COMPACT_ATOMS: atom_id res chain seq x y z
N MET A 1 -11.16 5.95 15.77
CA MET A 1 -10.09 6.14 14.75
C MET A 1 -9.96 7.62 14.42
N ARG A 2 -8.79 8.08 14.05
CA ARG A 2 -8.55 9.38 13.40
C ARG A 2 -7.96 9.13 12.03
N SER A 3 -8.56 9.78 11.04
CA SER A 3 -8.11 9.73 9.66
C SER A 3 -7.64 11.11 9.23
N PHE A 4 -6.47 11.18 8.63
CA PHE A 4 -6.02 12.38 7.93
C PHE A 4 -5.31 11.97 6.63
N THR A 5 -5.51 12.79 5.62
CA THR A 5 -5.06 12.45 4.28
C THR A 5 -4.53 13.67 3.55
N ARG A 6 -3.53 13.46 2.73
CA ARG A 6 -3.16 14.41 1.70
C ARG A 6 -4.35 14.65 0.77
N THR A 7 -4.70 15.90 0.48
CA THR A 7 -5.74 16.25 -0.47
C THR A 7 -5.33 15.86 -1.89
N GLY A 8 -6.24 15.18 -2.58
CA GLY A 8 -6.06 14.64 -3.93
C GLY A 8 -7.01 13.46 -4.13
N PRO A 9 -7.29 13.02 -5.37
CA PRO A 9 -8.28 11.99 -5.66
C PRO A 9 -8.05 10.70 -4.86
N TYR A 10 -6.82 10.23 -4.79
CA TYR A 10 -6.47 9.01 -4.05
C TYR A 10 -6.73 9.16 -2.53
N GLY A 11 -6.18 10.21 -1.90
CA GLY A 11 -6.34 10.43 -0.46
C GLY A 11 -7.81 10.63 -0.05
N VAL A 12 -8.57 11.36 -0.85
CA VAL A 12 -10.01 11.56 -0.64
C VAL A 12 -10.76 10.23 -0.73
N GLY A 13 -10.48 9.42 -1.76
CA GLY A 13 -11.09 8.10 -1.93
C GLY A 13 -10.78 7.15 -0.77
N VAL A 14 -9.53 7.08 -0.32
CA VAL A 14 -9.12 6.29 0.85
C VAL A 14 -9.85 6.75 2.12
N ALA A 15 -9.96 8.06 2.34
CA ALA A 15 -10.67 8.61 3.51
C ALA A 15 -12.16 8.26 3.49
N GLN A 16 -12.81 8.39 2.33
CA GLN A 16 -14.23 8.06 2.17
C GLN A 16 -14.49 6.57 2.40
N ALA A 17 -13.69 5.68 1.79
CA ALA A 17 -13.82 4.25 1.98
C ALA A 17 -13.59 3.82 3.44
N SER A 18 -12.60 4.41 4.11
CA SER A 18 -12.32 4.15 5.52
C SER A 18 -13.47 4.63 6.43
N GLU A 19 -14.06 5.78 6.11
CA GLU A 19 -15.21 6.33 6.83
C GLU A 19 -16.44 5.45 6.68
N GLN A 20 -16.74 5.03 5.46
CA GLN A 20 -17.84 4.13 5.15
C GLN A 20 -17.70 2.82 5.94
N PHE A 21 -16.52 2.18 5.86
CA PHE A 21 -16.24 0.95 6.59
C PHE A 21 -16.39 1.12 8.10
N CYS A 22 -15.82 2.17 8.68
CA CYS A 22 -15.94 2.43 10.11
C CYS A 22 -17.39 2.62 10.54
N LYS A 23 -18.19 3.33 9.74
CA LYS A 23 -19.62 3.52 9.99
C LYS A 23 -20.39 2.19 9.98
N GLU A 24 -20.12 1.34 8.99
CA GLU A 24 -20.73 0.01 8.87
C GLU A 24 -20.38 -0.91 10.04
N GLN A 25 -19.15 -0.79 10.58
CA GLN A 25 -18.67 -1.56 11.72
C GLN A 25 -18.94 -0.91 13.09
N GLY A 26 -19.66 0.21 13.14
CA GLY A 26 -19.92 0.93 14.38
C GLY A 26 -18.66 1.50 15.06
N LEU A 27 -17.58 1.70 14.31
CA LEU A 27 -16.31 2.22 14.83
C LEU A 27 -16.32 3.76 14.81
N PRO A 28 -16.09 4.44 15.95
CA PRO A 28 -16.13 5.90 15.98
C PRO A 28 -14.94 6.52 15.25
N ILE A 29 -15.22 7.43 14.31
CA ILE A 29 -14.23 8.34 13.74
C ILE A 29 -14.34 9.66 14.49
N VAL A 30 -13.30 10.00 15.25
CA VAL A 30 -13.30 11.21 16.10
C VAL A 30 -12.60 12.40 15.46
N LEU A 31 -11.89 12.19 14.35
CA LEU A 31 -11.30 13.26 13.56
C LEU A 31 -11.13 12.79 12.11
N ARG A 32 -11.48 13.67 11.18
CA ARG A 32 -11.16 13.57 9.75
C ARG A 32 -10.64 14.90 9.25
N GLU A 33 -9.42 14.91 8.77
CA GLU A 33 -8.75 16.13 8.29
C GLU A 33 -8.06 15.89 6.96
N GLY A 34 -8.05 16.91 6.10
CA GLY A 34 -7.23 16.96 4.89
C GLY A 34 -6.10 17.95 5.03
N TYR A 35 -4.99 17.72 4.35
CA TYR A 35 -3.89 18.67 4.28
C TYR A 35 -3.35 18.79 2.84
N SER A 36 -2.80 19.96 2.51
CA SER A 36 -2.19 20.20 1.19
C SER A 36 -0.88 19.41 1.04
N ALA A 37 -0.65 18.88 -0.15
CA ALA A 37 0.62 18.25 -0.53
C ALA A 37 1.83 19.18 -0.40
N SER A 38 1.61 20.49 -0.49
CA SER A 38 2.62 21.52 -0.36
C SER A 38 2.63 22.19 1.02
N ALA A 39 1.92 21.62 2.01
CA ALA A 39 1.93 22.15 3.36
C ALA A 39 3.36 22.10 3.94
N PRO A 40 3.94 23.25 4.30
CA PRO A 40 5.30 23.28 4.87
C PRO A 40 5.30 22.86 6.35
N ASP A 41 4.13 22.83 6.98
CA ASP A 41 3.93 22.55 8.40
C ASP A 41 2.63 21.79 8.64
N LEU A 42 2.66 20.80 9.52
CA LEU A 42 1.53 19.98 9.95
C LEU A 42 1.30 20.04 11.47
N SER A 43 1.94 20.98 12.18
CA SER A 43 1.88 21.10 13.64
C SER A 43 0.45 21.32 14.17
N SER A 44 -0.36 22.10 13.45
CA SER A 44 -1.78 22.29 13.75
C SER A 44 -2.54 20.97 13.69
N LEU A 45 -2.32 20.16 12.66
CA LEU A 45 -2.92 18.85 12.50
C LEU A 45 -2.46 17.90 13.62
N VAL A 46 -1.16 17.84 13.91
CA VAL A 46 -0.59 17.03 15.01
C VAL A 46 -1.20 17.42 16.35
N THR A 47 -1.41 18.72 16.60
CA THR A 47 -2.08 19.21 17.81
C THR A 47 -3.52 18.73 17.91
N LYS A 48 -4.30 18.76 16.82
CA LYS A 48 -5.66 18.22 16.79
C LYS A 48 -5.66 16.69 17.05
N LEU A 49 -4.73 15.97 16.44
CA LEU A 49 -4.54 14.53 16.67
C LEU A 49 -4.21 14.25 18.16
N LYS A 50 -3.37 15.04 18.79
CA LYS A 50 -2.99 14.86 20.20
C LYS A 50 -4.16 15.10 21.15
N ARG A 51 -4.90 16.21 21.01
CA ARG A 51 -6.00 16.62 21.91
C ARG A 51 -7.12 15.60 22.03
N GLY A 52 -7.41 14.88 21.00
CA GLY A 52 -8.55 13.97 20.98
C GLY A 52 -8.22 12.53 21.39
N GLY A 53 -7.01 12.17 21.91
CA GLY A 53 -6.69 10.84 22.45
C GLY A 53 -6.88 9.70 21.45
N ALA A 54 -6.37 9.81 20.19
CA ALA A 54 -6.58 8.78 19.19
C ALA A 54 -5.85 7.49 19.54
N HIS A 55 -6.60 6.40 19.58
CA HIS A 55 -6.01 5.07 19.70
C HIS A 55 -5.40 4.61 18.37
N VAL A 56 -6.10 4.83 17.26
CA VAL A 56 -5.68 4.43 15.91
C VAL A 56 -5.59 5.66 15.01
N ILE A 57 -4.48 5.79 14.32
CA ILE A 57 -4.26 6.82 13.31
C ILE A 57 -4.24 6.14 11.93
N SER A 58 -5.07 6.62 11.01
CA SER A 58 -5.00 6.29 9.58
C SER A 58 -4.44 7.50 8.83
N HIS A 59 -3.34 7.31 8.14
CA HIS A 59 -2.68 8.36 7.38
C HIS A 59 -2.46 7.95 5.93
N CYS A 60 -3.01 8.73 5.00
CA CYS A 60 -2.72 8.60 3.58
C CYS A 60 -1.81 9.76 3.12
N GLY A 61 -0.57 9.44 2.74
CA GLY A 61 0.44 10.41 2.32
C GLY A 61 1.55 9.80 1.50
N TYR A 62 2.49 10.64 1.07
CA TYR A 62 3.70 10.24 0.35
C TYR A 62 4.94 10.64 1.12
N ASN A 63 6.13 10.21 0.67
CA ASN A 63 7.37 10.37 1.42
C ASN A 63 7.65 11.75 2.02
N PRO A 64 7.52 12.89 1.31
CA PRO A 64 7.82 14.18 1.92
C PRO A 64 6.91 14.50 3.11
N ASP A 65 5.60 14.33 2.92
CA ASP A 65 4.59 14.67 3.92
C ASP A 65 4.57 13.68 5.10
N ILE A 66 4.82 12.38 4.85
CA ILE A 66 4.98 11.37 5.91
C ILE A 66 6.18 11.69 6.80
N THR A 67 7.30 12.05 6.19
CA THR A 67 8.51 12.44 6.94
C THR A 67 8.25 13.69 7.79
N LEU A 68 7.59 14.70 7.23
CA LEU A 68 7.21 15.90 7.96
C LEU A 68 6.27 15.57 9.13
N PHE A 69 5.23 14.80 8.88
CA PHE A 69 4.28 14.37 9.90
C PHE A 69 4.95 13.63 11.04
N LEU A 70 5.74 12.61 10.75
CA LEU A 70 6.40 11.78 11.78
C LEU A 70 7.38 12.61 12.61
N ARG A 71 8.13 13.53 12.00
CA ARG A 71 9.02 14.44 12.71
C ARG A 71 8.24 15.31 13.69
N GLN A 72 7.21 15.99 13.22
CA GLN A 72 6.40 16.87 14.06
C GLN A 72 5.57 16.11 15.11
N ALA A 73 5.10 14.90 14.77
CA ALA A 73 4.45 14.01 15.73
C ALA A 73 5.39 13.61 16.88
N ARG A 74 6.65 13.32 16.58
CA ARG A 74 7.70 13.02 17.57
C ARG A 74 7.96 14.24 18.46
N GLU A 75 8.22 15.40 17.87
CA GLU A 75 8.50 16.66 18.58
C GLU A 75 7.33 17.06 19.50
N ALA A 76 6.10 16.93 19.04
CA ALA A 76 4.91 17.22 19.82
C ALA A 76 4.56 16.13 20.86
N GLY A 77 5.26 15.00 20.86
CA GLY A 77 4.96 13.87 21.75
C GLY A 77 3.59 13.26 21.49
N LEU A 78 3.18 13.13 20.21
CA LEU A 78 1.96 12.42 19.82
C LEU A 78 2.09 10.93 20.15
N ARG A 79 1.05 10.35 20.74
CA ARG A 79 1.00 8.92 21.13
C ARG A 79 -0.25 8.26 20.54
N PHE A 80 -0.10 6.98 20.17
CA PHE A 80 -1.19 6.16 19.60
C PHE A 80 -0.92 4.67 19.85
N LYS A 81 -1.95 3.84 19.72
CA LYS A 81 -1.83 2.38 19.82
C LYS A 81 -1.44 1.74 18.49
N MET A 82 -1.84 2.37 17.37
CA MET A 82 -1.60 1.85 16.03
C MET A 82 -1.56 3.01 15.04
N LEU A 83 -0.63 2.93 14.09
CA LEU A 83 -0.63 3.75 12.88
C LEU A 83 -0.80 2.83 11.68
N VAL A 84 -1.77 3.17 10.82
CA VAL A 84 -2.01 2.51 9.53
C VAL A 84 -1.74 3.51 8.43
N GLY A 85 -0.69 3.26 7.66
CA GLY A 85 -0.38 3.99 6.45
C GLY A 85 -1.21 3.52 5.27
N ASN A 86 -1.49 4.43 4.36
CA ASN A 86 -2.01 4.15 3.04
C ASN A 86 -1.18 4.92 2.03
N GLY A 87 -0.57 4.21 1.10
CA GLY A 87 0.28 4.81 0.08
C GLY A 87 1.77 4.52 0.23
N ALA A 88 2.50 4.82 -0.83
CA ALA A 88 3.86 4.41 -1.08
C ALA A 88 4.89 4.75 0.02
N GLY A 89 4.64 5.79 0.80
CA GLY A 89 5.64 6.27 1.75
C GLY A 89 5.90 5.32 2.90
N TYR A 90 4.85 4.74 3.48
CA TYR A 90 5.00 3.82 4.61
C TYR A 90 5.57 2.45 4.23
N SER A 91 5.48 2.06 2.97
CA SER A 91 6.07 0.83 2.45
C SER A 91 7.53 0.97 2.00
N GLN A 92 8.11 2.18 2.08
CA GLN A 92 9.53 2.41 1.79
C GLN A 92 10.36 2.33 3.08
N LEU A 93 10.43 1.13 3.64
CA LEU A 93 11.05 0.87 4.95
C LEU A 93 12.47 1.43 5.06
N ASP A 94 13.32 1.21 4.05
CA ASP A 94 14.71 1.69 4.06
C ASP A 94 14.80 3.21 4.28
N LYS A 95 13.93 3.97 3.60
CA LYS A 95 13.89 5.44 3.74
C LYS A 95 13.37 5.87 5.11
N LEU A 96 12.32 5.20 5.60
CA LEU A 96 11.76 5.50 6.92
C LEU A 96 12.76 5.17 8.02
N ARG A 97 13.40 4.01 7.96
CA ARG A 97 14.43 3.62 8.93
C ARG A 97 15.68 4.47 8.83
N GLY A 98 16.09 4.87 7.64
CA GLY A 98 17.20 5.81 7.45
C GLY A 98 16.98 7.17 8.11
N THR A 99 15.70 7.59 8.25
CA THR A 99 15.33 8.87 8.88
C THR A 99 14.98 8.74 10.36
N PHE A 100 14.27 7.67 10.76
CA PHE A 100 13.65 7.53 12.08
C PHE A 100 14.19 6.33 12.88
N GLY A 101 15.09 5.52 12.30
CA GLY A 101 15.62 4.33 12.95
C GLY A 101 14.52 3.34 13.32
N LYS A 102 14.55 2.84 14.56
CA LYS A 102 13.58 1.89 15.11
C LYS A 102 12.23 2.51 15.47
N ASP A 103 12.10 3.82 15.42
CA ASP A 103 10.87 4.52 15.80
C ASP A 103 9.67 4.18 14.90
N VAL A 104 9.94 3.66 13.68
CA VAL A 104 8.92 3.24 12.72
C VAL A 104 8.59 1.74 12.78
N ASP A 105 9.23 1.00 13.67
CA ASP A 105 8.91 -0.42 13.86
C ASP A 105 7.46 -0.59 14.32
N ASN A 106 6.81 -1.63 13.82
CA ASN A 106 5.40 -1.97 14.04
C ASN A 106 4.38 -0.98 13.46
N PHE A 107 4.79 -0.02 12.63
CA PHE A 107 3.83 0.72 11.82
C PHE A 107 3.24 -0.18 10.75
N CYS A 108 1.93 -0.09 10.58
CA CYS A 108 1.23 -0.83 9.53
C CYS A 108 1.12 0.01 8.25
N ASN A 109 1.02 -0.68 7.11
CA ASN A 109 0.72 -0.07 5.82
C ASN A 109 -0.20 -0.97 4.99
N ILE A 110 -1.10 -0.35 4.24
CA ILE A 110 -1.99 -1.04 3.30
C ILE A 110 -1.48 -0.78 1.90
N ASP A 111 -1.04 -1.83 1.21
CA ASP A 111 -0.51 -1.79 -0.16
C ASP A 111 -0.63 -3.17 -0.82
N PRO A 112 -0.40 -3.29 -2.14
CA PRO A 112 -0.17 -4.59 -2.77
C PRO A 112 1.00 -5.33 -2.13
N VAL A 113 0.91 -6.66 -2.06
CA VAL A 113 1.96 -7.48 -1.46
C VAL A 113 3.28 -7.36 -2.24
N PRO A 114 4.44 -7.23 -1.58
CA PRO A 114 5.74 -7.39 -2.21
C PRO A 114 5.89 -8.81 -2.77
N ALA A 115 6.28 -8.94 -4.03
CA ALA A 115 6.30 -10.23 -4.71
C ALA A 115 7.15 -11.30 -4.00
N GLN A 116 8.25 -10.89 -3.35
CA GLN A 116 9.13 -11.82 -2.60
C GLN A 116 8.51 -12.44 -1.35
N LEU A 117 7.38 -11.92 -0.86
CA LEU A 117 6.71 -12.43 0.35
C LEU A 117 5.64 -13.48 0.04
N LEU A 118 5.37 -13.73 -1.23
CA LEU A 118 4.44 -14.77 -1.65
C LEU A 118 5.13 -16.13 -1.76
N ASP A 119 4.43 -17.19 -1.36
CA ASP A 119 4.86 -18.56 -1.65
C ASP A 119 4.82 -18.79 -3.18
N PRO A 120 5.95 -19.10 -3.83
CA PRO A 120 5.98 -19.39 -5.26
C PRO A 120 5.01 -20.49 -5.70
N LYS A 121 4.66 -21.42 -4.80
CA LYS A 121 3.70 -22.50 -5.06
C LYS A 121 2.25 -22.01 -5.17
N SER A 122 1.95 -20.83 -4.66
CA SER A 122 0.63 -20.19 -4.79
C SER A 122 0.45 -19.47 -6.13
N LEU A 123 1.50 -19.39 -6.93
CA LEU A 123 1.53 -18.70 -8.22
C LEU A 123 1.37 -19.69 -9.38
N ALA A 124 0.83 -19.20 -10.49
CA ALA A 124 0.75 -19.99 -11.71
C ALA A 124 2.14 -20.42 -12.21
N PRO A 125 2.24 -21.53 -12.95
CA PRO A 125 3.51 -22.07 -13.44
C PRO A 125 4.39 -21.02 -14.12
N GLY A 126 5.67 -21.00 -13.76
CA GLY A 126 6.67 -20.05 -14.28
C GLY A 126 6.73 -18.71 -13.55
N LEU A 127 5.67 -18.30 -12.85
CA LEU A 127 5.67 -16.99 -12.17
C LEU A 127 6.58 -16.95 -10.93
N GLY A 128 6.76 -18.07 -10.24
CA GLY A 128 7.71 -18.18 -9.15
C GLY A 128 9.15 -17.89 -9.60
N GLU A 129 9.59 -18.46 -10.73
CA GLU A 129 10.91 -18.20 -11.31
C GLU A 129 11.03 -16.77 -11.85
N LEU A 130 9.96 -16.23 -12.45
CA LEU A 130 9.91 -14.83 -12.87
C LEU A 130 10.08 -13.89 -11.68
N THR A 131 9.38 -14.16 -10.57
CA THR A 131 9.49 -13.40 -9.32
C THR A 131 10.91 -13.44 -8.78
N LYS A 132 11.50 -14.62 -8.69
CA LYS A 132 12.89 -14.81 -8.23
C LYS A 132 13.86 -14.00 -9.08
N THR A 133 13.77 -14.14 -10.41
CA THR A 133 14.62 -13.38 -11.35
C THR A 133 14.48 -11.87 -11.17
N MET A 134 13.25 -11.38 -11.02
CA MET A 134 12.98 -9.95 -10.79
C MET A 134 13.62 -9.47 -9.48
N VAL A 135 13.44 -10.20 -8.39
CA VAL A 135 13.98 -9.88 -7.06
C VAL A 135 15.50 -9.86 -7.09
N GLU A 136 16.14 -10.89 -7.64
CA GLU A 136 17.59 -10.99 -7.74
C GLU A 136 18.20 -9.83 -8.54
N ARG A 137 17.63 -9.56 -9.73
CA ARG A 137 18.09 -8.45 -10.58
C ARG A 137 17.90 -7.08 -9.91
N TYR A 138 16.79 -6.89 -9.22
CA TYR A 138 16.54 -5.65 -8.48
C TYR A 138 17.56 -5.45 -7.37
N LYS A 139 17.77 -6.46 -6.52
CA LYS A 139 18.77 -6.42 -5.43
C LYS A 139 20.18 -6.18 -5.94
N ALA A 140 20.59 -6.89 -6.98
CA ALA A 140 21.91 -6.72 -7.60
C ALA A 140 22.14 -5.30 -8.16
N LYS A 141 21.08 -4.66 -8.68
CA LYS A 141 21.17 -3.33 -9.27
C LYS A 141 21.12 -2.20 -8.23
N THR A 142 20.45 -2.41 -7.10
CA THR A 142 20.15 -1.34 -6.13
C THR A 142 20.84 -1.50 -4.79
N ASN A 143 21.45 -2.65 -4.52
CA ASN A 143 21.97 -3.07 -3.21
C ASN A 143 20.90 -3.04 -2.08
N ALA A 144 19.62 -3.09 -2.45
CA ALA A 144 18.52 -3.12 -1.50
C ALA A 144 18.38 -4.51 -0.87
N THR A 145 17.97 -4.57 0.39
CA THR A 145 17.66 -5.83 1.10
C THR A 145 16.36 -6.44 0.61
N ASP A 146 15.37 -5.58 0.30
CA ASP A 146 14.03 -5.97 -0.13
C ASP A 146 13.57 -5.21 -1.37
N VAL A 147 12.59 -5.80 -2.09
CA VAL A 147 11.90 -5.12 -3.19
C VAL A 147 10.65 -4.44 -2.63
N PRO A 148 10.57 -3.11 -2.63
CA PRO A 148 9.38 -2.41 -2.14
C PRO A 148 8.12 -2.80 -2.94
N PRO A 149 6.92 -2.79 -2.33
CA PRO A 149 5.65 -3.16 -2.98
C PRO A 149 5.44 -2.49 -4.33
N HIS A 150 5.68 -1.18 -4.41
CA HIS A 150 5.50 -0.41 -5.65
C HIS A 150 6.49 -0.76 -6.76
N ARG A 151 7.66 -1.33 -6.44
CA ARG A 151 8.60 -1.85 -7.45
C ARG A 151 8.09 -3.17 -8.03
N SER A 152 7.60 -4.06 -7.16
CA SER A 152 6.91 -5.29 -7.60
C SER A 152 5.69 -4.96 -8.46
N MET A 153 4.90 -3.95 -8.06
CA MET A 153 3.73 -3.51 -8.80
C MET A 153 4.10 -2.95 -10.19
N GLY A 154 5.13 -2.11 -10.29
CA GLY A 154 5.58 -1.56 -11.57
C GLY A 154 6.05 -2.66 -12.54
N PHE A 155 6.79 -3.64 -12.04
CA PHE A 155 7.18 -4.81 -12.83
C PHE A 155 5.95 -5.62 -13.27
N ASN A 156 5.05 -5.91 -12.34
CA ASN A 156 3.84 -6.70 -12.59
C ASN A 156 2.94 -6.06 -13.66
N GLN A 157 2.71 -4.75 -13.56
CA GLN A 157 1.91 -4.01 -14.54
C GLN A 157 2.54 -4.03 -15.92
N THR A 158 3.86 -3.85 -16.02
CA THR A 158 4.59 -3.93 -17.28
C THR A 158 4.52 -5.35 -17.86
N TRP A 159 4.69 -6.37 -17.03
CA TRP A 159 4.58 -7.74 -17.46
C TRP A 159 3.18 -8.06 -18.00
N ILE A 160 2.11 -7.67 -17.29
CA ILE A 160 0.72 -7.84 -17.76
C ILE A 160 0.49 -7.13 -19.09
N LEU A 161 0.98 -5.89 -19.23
CA LEU A 161 0.88 -5.14 -20.48
C LEU A 161 1.51 -5.93 -21.64
N LEU A 162 2.75 -6.38 -21.46
CA LEU A 162 3.53 -7.02 -22.53
C LEU A 162 3.07 -8.46 -22.83
N SER A 163 2.67 -9.23 -21.80
CA SER A 163 2.36 -10.66 -21.95
C SER A 163 0.88 -10.95 -22.20
N ALA A 164 -0.02 -10.04 -21.86
CA ALA A 164 -1.47 -10.25 -22.01
C ALA A 164 -2.13 -9.15 -22.86
N VAL A 165 -2.00 -7.89 -22.49
CA VAL A 165 -2.75 -6.81 -23.16
C VAL A 165 -2.31 -6.61 -24.60
N LEU A 166 -1.01 -6.46 -24.86
CA LEU A 166 -0.51 -6.20 -26.22
C LEU A 166 -0.74 -7.36 -27.19
N PRO A 167 -0.56 -8.64 -26.83
CA PRO A 167 -0.97 -9.76 -27.69
C PRO A 167 -2.44 -9.70 -28.09
N ILE A 168 -3.35 -9.52 -27.13
CA ILE A 168 -4.79 -9.36 -27.40
C ILE A 168 -5.06 -8.16 -28.30
N ALA A 169 -4.41 -7.02 -28.06
CA ALA A 169 -4.57 -5.82 -28.87
C ALA A 169 -4.21 -6.06 -30.33
N LYS A 170 -3.08 -6.73 -30.57
CA LYS A 170 -2.62 -7.08 -31.92
C LYS A 170 -3.54 -8.09 -32.61
N GLU A 171 -3.86 -9.19 -31.93
CA GLU A 171 -4.58 -10.32 -32.52
C GLU A 171 -6.06 -10.03 -32.74
N LYS A 172 -6.72 -9.39 -31.75
CA LYS A 172 -8.16 -9.17 -31.78
C LYS A 172 -8.57 -7.79 -32.32
N TYR A 173 -7.73 -6.78 -32.11
CA TYR A 173 -8.04 -5.39 -32.46
C TYR A 173 -7.13 -4.79 -33.53
N GLY A 174 -6.17 -5.56 -34.06
CA GLY A 174 -5.38 -5.24 -35.24
C GLY A 174 -4.26 -4.21 -35.03
N GLY A 175 -3.99 -3.79 -33.78
CA GLY A 175 -2.94 -2.77 -33.55
C GLY A 175 -2.64 -2.46 -32.10
N PHE A 176 -1.89 -1.37 -31.90
CA PHE A 176 -1.44 -0.89 -30.60
C PHE A 176 -1.86 0.56 -30.32
N ASP A 177 -2.83 1.09 -31.07
CA ASP A 177 -3.40 2.38 -30.75
C ASP A 177 -4.15 2.36 -29.40
N ALA A 178 -4.44 3.53 -28.87
CA ALA A 178 -5.01 3.66 -27.53
C ALA A 178 -6.35 2.91 -27.38
N GLU A 179 -7.18 2.87 -28.43
CA GLU A 179 -8.47 2.19 -28.39
C GLU A 179 -8.33 0.67 -28.46
N ALA A 180 -7.43 0.15 -29.28
CA ALA A 180 -7.10 -1.28 -29.34
C ALA A 180 -6.55 -1.76 -28.00
N VAL A 181 -5.62 -1.03 -27.39
CA VAL A 181 -5.05 -1.35 -26.08
C VAL A 181 -6.10 -1.27 -24.98
N ARG A 182 -6.96 -0.26 -24.99
CA ARG A 182 -8.06 -0.13 -24.02
C ARG A 182 -9.05 -1.31 -24.10
N LYS A 183 -9.46 -1.69 -25.29
CA LYS A 183 -10.35 -2.86 -25.50
C LYS A 183 -9.68 -4.14 -25.06
N ALA A 184 -8.43 -4.34 -25.44
CA ALA A 184 -7.65 -5.50 -25.03
C ALA A 184 -7.51 -5.61 -23.51
N ALA A 185 -7.28 -4.50 -22.82
CA ALA A 185 -7.20 -4.49 -21.35
C ALA A 185 -8.53 -4.94 -20.72
N LEU A 186 -9.68 -4.56 -21.28
CA LEU A 186 -10.99 -5.01 -20.80
C LEU A 186 -11.25 -6.51 -21.05
N ASP A 187 -10.58 -7.10 -22.04
CA ASP A 187 -10.68 -8.52 -22.34
C ASP A 187 -9.73 -9.40 -21.52
N VAL A 188 -8.78 -8.79 -20.80
CA VAL A 188 -7.86 -9.54 -19.93
C VAL A 188 -8.65 -10.23 -18.81
N ASP A 189 -8.46 -11.54 -18.68
CA ASP A 189 -9.04 -12.36 -17.63
C ASP A 189 -7.98 -13.29 -17.04
N ILE A 190 -7.17 -12.77 -16.11
CA ILE A 190 -6.12 -13.52 -15.42
C ILE A 190 -6.66 -13.93 -14.04
N PRO A 191 -6.69 -15.23 -13.69
CA PRO A 191 -7.18 -15.70 -12.39
C PRO A 191 -6.26 -15.31 -11.25
N SER A 192 -6.74 -15.41 -10.00
CA SER A 192 -5.89 -15.30 -8.81
C SER A 192 -4.73 -16.30 -8.87
N GLY A 193 -3.56 -15.90 -8.42
CA GLY A 193 -2.30 -16.62 -8.61
C GLY A 193 -1.63 -16.37 -9.97
N GLY A 194 -2.32 -15.74 -10.91
CA GLY A 194 -1.84 -15.52 -12.29
C GLY A 194 -0.93 -14.30 -12.48
N THR A 195 -0.50 -13.65 -11.42
CA THR A 195 0.50 -12.56 -11.46
C THR A 195 1.54 -12.73 -10.36
N ILE A 196 2.68 -12.07 -10.49
CA ILE A 196 3.75 -12.14 -9.47
C ILE A 196 3.36 -11.53 -8.12
N GLN A 197 2.26 -10.81 -8.06
CA GLN A 197 1.69 -10.27 -6.81
C GLN A 197 0.51 -11.10 -6.28
N GLY A 198 0.25 -12.27 -6.87
CA GLY A 198 -0.72 -13.25 -6.39
C GLY A 198 -2.19 -12.92 -6.68
N TYR A 199 -2.54 -11.70 -7.03
CA TYR A 199 -3.90 -11.36 -7.46
C TYR A 199 -4.07 -11.56 -8.97
N GLY A 200 -5.31 -11.70 -9.42
CA GLY A 200 -5.65 -11.80 -10.83
C GLY A 200 -5.85 -10.43 -11.48
N VAL A 201 -6.20 -10.42 -12.76
CA VAL A 201 -6.51 -9.19 -13.50
C VAL A 201 -7.79 -9.35 -14.26
N LYS A 202 -8.76 -8.49 -13.95
CA LYS A 202 -9.98 -8.28 -14.71
C LYS A 202 -10.52 -6.90 -14.40
N PHE A 203 -10.75 -6.10 -15.42
CA PHE A 203 -11.15 -4.71 -15.20
C PHE A 203 -12.67 -4.58 -15.28
N TYR A 204 -13.24 -3.77 -14.38
CA TYR A 204 -14.65 -3.40 -14.48
C TYR A 204 -14.93 -2.66 -15.80
N PRO A 205 -16.02 -3.03 -16.51
CA PRO A 205 -16.34 -2.45 -17.81
C PRO A 205 -16.79 -0.99 -17.72
N PRO A 206 -16.80 -0.26 -18.85
CA PRO A 206 -17.40 1.07 -18.94
C PRO A 206 -18.83 1.06 -18.43
N GLY A 207 -19.24 2.11 -17.70
CA GLY A 207 -20.56 2.22 -17.07
C GLY A 207 -20.68 1.62 -15.68
N HIS A 208 -19.72 0.81 -15.23
CA HIS A 208 -19.66 0.36 -13.84
C HIS A 208 -19.16 1.50 -12.92
N PRO A 209 -19.65 1.65 -11.66
CA PRO A 209 -19.16 2.68 -10.73
C PRO A 209 -17.65 2.64 -10.48
N LEU A 210 -17.04 1.45 -10.58
CA LEU A 210 -15.60 1.21 -10.46
C LEU A 210 -14.94 0.96 -11.83
N SER A 211 -15.48 1.52 -12.91
CA SER A 211 -14.93 1.34 -14.26
C SER A 211 -13.42 1.57 -14.33
N GLY A 212 -12.71 0.62 -14.95
CA GLY A 212 -11.25 0.66 -15.09
C GLY A 212 -10.47 0.19 -13.85
N GLN A 213 -11.13 -0.08 -12.73
CA GLN A 213 -10.48 -0.72 -11.57
C GLN A 213 -10.33 -2.22 -11.80
N ASN A 214 -9.27 -2.81 -11.26
CA ASN A 214 -9.11 -4.26 -11.28
C ASN A 214 -9.96 -4.90 -10.17
N GLU A 215 -11.00 -5.65 -10.55
CA GLU A 215 -11.92 -6.32 -9.59
C GLU A 215 -11.23 -7.42 -8.76
N ARG A 216 -10.07 -7.93 -9.22
CA ARG A 216 -9.30 -9.00 -8.55
C ARG A 216 -8.13 -8.48 -7.73
N SER A 217 -7.96 -7.17 -7.65
CA SER A 217 -6.89 -6.57 -6.84
C SER A 217 -7.21 -6.70 -5.35
N THR A 218 -6.28 -7.28 -4.60
CA THR A 218 -6.40 -7.44 -3.14
C THR A 218 -5.21 -6.80 -2.46
N PRO A 219 -5.39 -5.70 -1.71
CA PRO A 219 -4.34 -5.16 -0.87
C PRO A 219 -4.13 -6.05 0.35
N VAL A 220 -2.96 -5.91 0.95
CA VAL A 220 -2.61 -6.57 2.21
C VAL A 220 -2.30 -5.54 3.29
N VAL A 221 -2.42 -5.93 4.56
CA VAL A 221 -1.84 -5.14 5.65
C VAL A 221 -0.44 -5.69 5.92
N MET A 222 0.53 -4.82 5.78
CA MET A 222 1.92 -5.09 6.13
C MET A 222 2.31 -4.36 7.39
N GLN A 223 3.32 -4.87 8.10
CA GLN A 223 3.90 -4.25 9.28
C GLN A 223 5.42 -4.17 9.14
N ASN A 224 6.00 -3.07 9.57
CA ASN A 224 7.45 -2.94 9.66
C ASN A 224 7.96 -3.81 10.81
N ALA A 225 8.66 -4.89 10.50
CA ALA A 225 9.16 -5.88 11.44
C ALA A 225 10.70 -5.79 11.55
N GLY A 226 11.19 -4.69 12.12
CA GLY A 226 12.63 -4.40 12.16
C GLY A 226 13.16 -4.03 10.77
N GLU A 227 14.07 -4.82 10.22
CA GLU A 227 14.71 -4.53 8.93
C GLU A 227 13.96 -5.08 7.71
N HIS A 228 12.81 -5.72 7.92
CA HIS A 228 11.99 -6.28 6.85
C HIS A 228 10.50 -5.91 7.01
N ILE A 229 9.75 -6.15 5.97
CA ILE A 229 8.30 -5.99 5.96
C ILE A 229 7.68 -7.37 6.13
N ALA A 230 6.72 -7.50 7.05
CA ALA A 230 5.90 -8.70 7.21
C ALA A 230 4.47 -8.45 6.73
N VAL A 231 3.83 -9.45 6.11
CA VAL A 231 2.39 -9.46 5.86
C VAL A 231 1.69 -9.93 7.14
N VAL A 232 0.78 -9.10 7.67
CA VAL A 232 0.04 -9.41 8.90
C VAL A 232 -1.45 -9.69 8.65
N TRP A 233 -1.94 -9.37 7.47
CA TRP A 233 -3.30 -9.68 7.00
C TRP A 233 -3.34 -9.66 5.45
N PRO A 234 -4.15 -10.54 4.79
CA PRO A 234 -5.05 -11.54 5.36
C PRO A 234 -4.35 -12.80 5.87
N SER A 235 -5.06 -13.59 6.65
CA SER A 235 -4.50 -14.75 7.37
C SER A 235 -3.92 -15.85 6.48
N ASN A 236 -4.46 -16.02 5.27
CA ASN A 236 -4.04 -17.05 4.32
C ASN A 236 -2.66 -16.81 3.68
N ILE A 237 -2.16 -15.56 3.72
CA ILE A 237 -0.81 -15.22 3.22
C ILE A 237 0.02 -14.49 4.29
N LYS A 238 -0.44 -14.52 5.52
CA LYS A 238 0.25 -13.90 6.66
C LYS A 238 1.61 -14.56 6.87
N THR A 239 2.66 -13.72 7.01
CA THR A 239 4.03 -14.17 7.30
C THR A 239 4.41 -13.99 8.77
N GLN A 240 3.65 -13.17 9.52
CA GLN A 240 3.89 -12.88 10.92
C GLN A 240 2.59 -12.46 11.62
N GLU A 241 2.50 -12.72 12.94
CA GLU A 241 1.44 -12.14 13.77
C GLU A 241 1.65 -10.63 13.95
N PRO A 242 0.57 -9.83 13.92
CA PRO A 242 0.69 -8.40 14.13
C PRO A 242 1.10 -8.08 15.57
N VAL A 243 2.03 -7.15 15.73
CA VAL A 243 2.39 -6.57 17.02
C VAL A 243 1.48 -5.37 17.29
N LEU A 244 0.42 -5.56 18.06
CA LEU A 244 -0.56 -4.53 18.40
C LEU A 244 -1.00 -4.70 19.86
N PRO A 245 -1.17 -3.59 20.61
CA PRO A 245 -0.80 -2.21 20.28
C PRO A 245 0.70 -2.03 20.09
N LEU A 246 1.13 -0.83 19.71
CA LEU A 246 2.56 -0.48 19.69
C LEU A 246 3.20 -0.81 21.04
N PRO A 247 4.36 -1.51 21.06
CA PRO A 247 5.01 -1.92 22.29
C PRO A 247 5.48 -0.69 23.09
N ALA A 248 5.58 -0.81 24.42
CA ALA A 248 5.97 0.27 25.32
C ALA A 248 7.36 0.87 25.01
N SER A 249 8.20 0.14 24.29
CA SER A 249 9.50 0.60 23.79
C SER A 249 9.38 1.63 22.66
N SER A 250 8.24 1.70 21.95
CA SER A 250 8.04 2.71 20.90
C SER A 250 7.86 4.08 21.52
N ILE A 251 8.51 5.09 20.93
CA ILE A 251 8.35 6.50 21.34
C ILE A 251 6.93 7.01 21.09
N TYR A 252 6.17 6.36 20.22
CA TYR A 252 4.79 6.72 19.90
C TYR A 252 3.76 5.92 20.72
N ALA A 253 4.18 4.96 21.56
CA ALA A 253 3.26 4.15 22.33
C ALA A 253 2.44 4.98 23.34
N MET A 254 1.14 4.70 23.42
CA MET A 254 0.30 5.21 24.51
C MET A 254 0.66 4.42 25.78
N ARG A 255 1.01 5.14 26.84
CA ARG A 255 1.23 4.61 28.18
C ARG A 255 -0.06 4.57 28.93
#